data_15729bc9ce46e0e5775546940e57a4f5
#
_entry.id   15729bc9ce46e0e5775546940e57a4f5
#
_cell.length_a   1.000
_cell.length_b   1.000
_cell.length_c   1.000
_cell.angle_alpha   90.00
_cell.angle_beta   90.00
_cell.angle_gamma   90.00
#
_symmetry.space_group_name_H-M   'P 1'
#
loop_
_entity.id
_entity.type
_entity.pdbx_description
1 polymer ?
#
loop_
_entity_poly.entity_id
_entity_poly.type
_entity_poly.pdbx_seq_one_letter_code
_entity_poly.pdbx_strand_id
1 'polypeptide(L)'
;MHRAGTLSCAALALLAGAAAAEPLIELQAILGASAVLQVDGVRRTLRVGQASPEGVRLVALDGASAKVEIEGRTQSVPLGGRAGGAIQSAETATVRIAQSDGGMYVTTGSINGKPVEFLVDTGATTVAMNDATARRLGIDYRVGERRLVETASGITESWFVTLREVSVGAIRIPNVQAGVIRGDQPSRALLGMSFLSRTRIEHEHDTLVLKRKY
;
A
#
# COMPACT_ATOMS: atom_id res chain seq x y z
N MET A 1 38.51 -46.93 -46.56
CA MET A 1 37.70 -45.74 -46.98
C MET A 1 36.90 -45.31 -45.76
N HIS A 2 37.45 -44.31 -45.04
CA HIS A 2 36.81 -43.75 -43.81
C HIS A 2 36.29 -42.35 -44.14
N ARG A 3 35.00 -42.14 -43.95
CA ARG A 3 34.40 -40.80 -44.00
C ARG A 3 34.21 -40.31 -42.58
N ALA A 4 34.93 -39.25 -42.23
CA ALA A 4 34.73 -38.47 -41.00
C ALA A 4 33.55 -37.55 -41.16
N GLY A 5 32.56 -37.65 -40.24
CA GLY A 5 31.45 -36.73 -40.12
C GLY A 5 31.80 -35.64 -39.12
N THR A 6 31.80 -34.40 -39.59
CA THR A 6 31.99 -33.20 -38.77
C THR A 6 30.67 -32.85 -38.05
N LEU A 7 30.66 -32.93 -36.72
CA LEU A 7 29.56 -32.34 -35.89
C LEU A 7 29.78 -30.82 -35.81
N SER A 8 28.82 -30.08 -36.38
CA SER A 8 28.73 -28.63 -36.22
C SER A 8 28.00 -28.33 -34.88
N CYS A 9 28.74 -27.77 -33.94
CA CYS A 9 28.20 -27.32 -32.63
C CYS A 9 27.66 -25.90 -32.84
N ALA A 10 26.32 -25.77 -32.95
CA ALA A 10 25.67 -24.46 -32.97
C ALA A 10 25.63 -23.94 -31.53
N ALA A 11 26.40 -22.89 -31.23
CA ALA A 11 26.37 -22.17 -29.98
C ALA A 11 25.12 -21.26 -29.95
N LEU A 12 24.15 -21.62 -29.13
CA LEU A 12 22.97 -20.78 -28.82
C LEU A 12 23.39 -19.68 -27.82
N ALA A 13 23.61 -18.49 -28.31
CA ALA A 13 23.87 -17.32 -27.48
C ALA A 13 22.56 -16.90 -26.76
N LEU A 14 22.45 -17.16 -25.45
CA LEU A 14 21.44 -16.56 -24.60
C LEU A 14 21.78 -15.06 -24.45
N LEU A 15 21.02 -14.20 -25.13
CA LEU A 15 20.96 -12.78 -24.77
C LEU A 15 20.20 -12.66 -23.42
N ALA A 16 20.93 -12.50 -22.33
CA ALA A 16 20.39 -12.04 -21.07
C ALA A 16 20.02 -10.56 -21.24
N GLY A 17 18.73 -10.28 -21.45
CA GLY A 17 18.20 -8.93 -21.41
C GLY A 17 18.39 -8.38 -19.99
N ALA A 18 19.29 -7.41 -19.82
CA ALA A 18 19.37 -6.64 -18.59
C ALA A 18 18.04 -5.87 -18.44
N ALA A 19 17.25 -6.19 -17.44
CA ALA A 19 16.11 -5.38 -17.04
C ALA A 19 16.67 -4.01 -16.62
N ALA A 20 16.50 -2.99 -17.46
CA ALA A 20 16.84 -1.62 -17.10
C ALA A 20 15.92 -1.21 -15.94
N ALA A 21 16.50 -0.68 -14.87
CA ALA A 21 15.73 -0.15 -13.76
C ALA A 21 14.87 1.03 -14.27
N GLU A 22 13.59 1.05 -13.91
CA GLU A 22 12.69 2.15 -14.29
C GLU A 22 13.21 3.48 -13.69
N PRO A 23 13.24 4.57 -14.48
CA PRO A 23 13.75 5.85 -14.02
C PRO A 23 12.91 6.41 -12.87
N LEU A 24 13.59 7.00 -11.88
CA LEU A 24 12.93 7.71 -10.76
C LEU A 24 12.46 9.08 -11.24
N ILE A 25 11.15 9.34 -11.19
CA ILE A 25 10.55 10.58 -11.66
C ILE A 25 9.91 11.33 -10.48
N GLU A 26 10.18 12.62 -10.37
CA GLU A 26 9.55 13.52 -9.41
C GLU A 26 8.97 14.74 -10.16
N LEU A 27 7.70 15.07 -9.92
CA LEU A 27 7.09 16.27 -10.49
C LEU A 27 7.33 17.46 -9.56
N GLN A 28 8.14 18.41 -10.00
CA GLN A 28 8.51 19.60 -9.22
C GLN A 28 7.60 20.80 -9.47
N ALA A 29 7.13 20.99 -10.70
CA ALA A 29 6.22 22.10 -11.04
C ALA A 29 5.40 21.80 -12.30
N ILE A 30 4.24 22.44 -12.41
CA ILE A 30 3.41 22.48 -13.62
C ILE A 30 3.37 23.95 -14.11
N LEU A 31 3.73 24.17 -15.36
CA LEU A 31 3.84 25.49 -15.99
C LEU A 31 3.01 25.52 -17.28
N GLY A 32 1.70 25.73 -17.13
CA GLY A 32 0.76 25.68 -18.25
C GLY A 32 0.73 24.31 -18.93
N ALA A 33 1.15 24.21 -20.19
CA ALA A 33 1.24 22.96 -20.96
C ALA A 33 2.58 22.23 -20.77
N SER A 34 3.40 22.61 -19.79
CA SER A 34 4.71 22.03 -19.51
C SER A 34 4.81 21.58 -18.06
N ALA A 35 5.61 20.57 -17.81
CA ALA A 35 5.97 20.12 -16.46
C ALA A 35 7.48 20.16 -16.25
N VAL A 36 7.91 20.52 -15.05
CA VAL A 36 9.27 20.35 -14.57
C VAL A 36 9.34 19.03 -13.82
N LEU A 37 10.05 18.08 -14.41
CA LEU A 37 10.26 16.75 -13.85
C LEU A 37 11.72 16.62 -13.44
N GLN A 38 11.99 15.90 -12.36
CA GLN A 38 13.31 15.37 -12.06
C GLN A 38 13.33 13.89 -12.46
N VAL A 39 14.17 13.50 -13.38
CA VAL A 39 14.30 12.13 -13.89
C VAL A 39 15.69 11.63 -13.51
N ASP A 40 15.79 10.62 -12.65
CA ASP A 40 17.05 10.11 -12.08
C ASP A 40 17.96 11.21 -11.50
N GLY A 41 17.34 12.20 -10.83
CA GLY A 41 18.05 13.34 -10.27
C GLY A 41 18.32 14.48 -11.27
N VAL A 42 18.08 14.30 -12.58
CA VAL A 42 18.29 15.35 -13.60
C VAL A 42 16.98 16.09 -13.88
N ARG A 43 17.02 17.42 -13.77
CA ARG A 43 15.85 18.27 -14.05
C ARG A 43 15.55 18.31 -15.54
N ARG A 44 14.30 18.03 -15.91
CA ARG A 44 13.76 18.06 -17.28
C ARG A 44 12.52 18.95 -17.32
N THR A 45 12.42 19.81 -18.32
CA THR A 45 11.18 20.55 -18.62
C THR A 45 10.60 19.98 -19.88
N LEU A 46 9.44 19.33 -19.78
CA LEU A 46 8.78 18.67 -20.90
C LEU A 46 7.43 19.35 -21.18
N ARG A 47 7.10 19.50 -22.45
CA ARG A 47 5.75 19.83 -22.91
C ARG A 47 4.94 18.57 -23.10
N VAL A 48 3.60 18.68 -23.01
CA VAL A 48 2.71 17.56 -23.36
C VAL A 48 3.05 17.05 -24.76
N GLY A 49 3.27 15.74 -24.88
CA GLY A 49 3.71 15.03 -26.08
C GLY A 49 5.23 14.90 -26.22
N GLN A 50 6.04 15.61 -25.46
CA GLN A 50 7.50 15.56 -25.51
C GLN A 50 8.07 14.44 -24.65
N ALA A 51 9.16 13.81 -25.12
CA ALA A 51 9.91 12.81 -24.38
C ALA A 51 11.28 13.35 -23.93
N SER A 52 11.75 12.89 -22.76
CA SER A 52 13.10 13.13 -22.27
C SER A 52 14.11 12.15 -22.88
N PRO A 53 15.42 12.42 -22.80
CA PRO A 53 16.46 11.48 -23.23
C PRO A 53 16.42 10.12 -22.51
N GLU A 54 15.88 10.09 -21.28
CA GLU A 54 15.71 8.91 -20.45
C GLU A 54 14.46 8.08 -20.84
N GLY A 55 13.75 8.46 -21.91
CA GLY A 55 12.57 7.73 -22.39
C GLY A 55 11.26 8.05 -21.70
N VAL A 56 11.22 9.11 -20.87
CA VAL A 56 9.99 9.57 -20.20
C VAL A 56 9.24 10.55 -21.08
N ARG A 57 8.01 10.22 -21.48
CA ARG A 57 7.13 11.10 -22.29
C ARG A 57 6.05 11.73 -21.40
N LEU A 58 5.89 13.04 -21.46
CA LEU A 58 4.76 13.72 -20.83
C LEU A 58 3.50 13.58 -21.70
N VAL A 59 2.50 12.85 -21.20
CA VAL A 59 1.25 12.54 -21.93
C VAL A 59 0.17 13.58 -21.67
N ALA A 60 -0.03 13.96 -20.40
CA ALA A 60 -1.07 14.93 -20.01
C ALA A 60 -0.73 15.59 -18.67
N LEU A 61 -1.41 16.72 -18.39
CA LEU A 61 -1.38 17.45 -17.13
C LEU A 61 -2.82 17.69 -16.67
N ASP A 62 -3.08 17.52 -15.36
CA ASP A 62 -4.41 17.76 -14.76
C ASP A 62 -4.41 18.83 -13.66
N GLY A 63 -3.40 19.69 -13.63
CA GLY A 63 -3.26 20.80 -12.66
C GLY A 63 -2.65 20.36 -11.30
N ALA A 64 -2.81 19.12 -10.87
CA ALA A 64 -2.24 18.58 -9.64
C ALA A 64 -1.30 17.41 -9.89
N SER A 65 -1.31 16.82 -11.09
CA SER A 65 -0.44 15.70 -11.47
C SER A 65 -0.04 15.76 -12.94
N ALA A 66 1.04 15.04 -13.27
CA ALA A 66 1.50 14.80 -14.63
C ALA A 66 1.30 13.32 -14.98
N LYS A 67 0.67 13.03 -16.12
CA LYS A 67 0.68 11.69 -16.72
C LYS A 67 1.94 11.55 -17.57
N VAL A 68 2.79 10.59 -17.20
CA VAL A 68 4.01 10.26 -17.96
C VAL A 68 3.92 8.84 -18.49
N GLU A 69 4.51 8.61 -19.65
CA GLU A 69 4.66 7.28 -20.26
C GLU A 69 6.13 6.87 -20.25
N ILE A 70 6.39 5.64 -19.81
CA ILE A 70 7.71 5.02 -19.77
C ILE A 70 7.54 3.62 -20.34
N GLU A 71 8.31 3.26 -21.35
CA GLU A 71 8.25 1.93 -21.99
C GLU A 71 6.82 1.48 -22.35
N GLY A 72 5.97 2.42 -22.82
CA GLY A 72 4.58 2.15 -23.19
C GLY A 72 3.61 2.03 -22.01
N ARG A 73 4.06 2.24 -20.77
CA ARG A 73 3.20 2.27 -19.57
C ARG A 73 2.97 3.71 -19.13
N THR A 74 1.72 4.04 -18.86
CA THR A 74 1.36 5.39 -18.37
C THR A 74 1.27 5.39 -16.86
N GLN A 75 1.91 6.38 -16.21
CA GLN A 75 1.89 6.60 -14.77
C GLN A 75 1.46 8.04 -14.46
N SER A 76 0.78 8.23 -13.31
CA SER A 76 0.44 9.57 -12.81
C SER A 76 1.39 9.96 -11.67
N VAL A 77 2.03 11.12 -11.80
CA VAL A 77 2.97 11.68 -10.83
C VAL A 77 2.35 12.93 -10.22
N PRO A 78 1.96 12.92 -8.94
CA PRO A 78 1.42 14.10 -8.29
C PRO A 78 2.50 15.16 -8.05
N LEU A 79 2.09 16.43 -7.98
CA LEU A 79 2.99 17.55 -7.69
C LEU A 79 3.67 17.37 -6.32
N GLY A 80 4.99 17.41 -6.27
CA GLY A 80 5.80 17.10 -5.09
C GLY A 80 5.89 15.61 -4.77
N GLY A 81 5.30 14.74 -5.60
CA GLY A 81 5.37 13.28 -5.48
C GLY A 81 6.45 12.68 -6.37
N ARG A 82 6.82 11.44 -6.08
CA ARG A 82 7.78 10.64 -6.83
C ARG A 82 7.11 9.48 -7.54
N ALA A 83 7.58 9.20 -8.77
CA ALA A 83 7.27 7.99 -9.50
C ALA A 83 8.59 7.39 -10.01
N GLY A 84 8.70 6.06 -10.01
CA GLY A 84 9.94 5.38 -10.43
C GLY A 84 10.65 4.64 -9.29
N GLY A 85 11.38 3.57 -9.66
CA GLY A 85 11.89 2.60 -8.71
C GLY A 85 10.77 1.70 -8.20
N ALA A 86 10.48 0.59 -8.94
CA ALA A 86 9.47 -0.42 -8.58
C ALA A 86 8.18 0.16 -7.97
N ILE A 87 7.56 1.14 -8.65
CA ILE A 87 6.19 1.47 -8.33
C ILE A 87 5.36 0.32 -8.89
N GLN A 88 4.98 -0.59 -8.02
CA GLN A 88 3.72 -1.27 -8.21
C GLN A 88 2.76 -0.18 -8.71
N SER A 89 2.28 -0.33 -9.95
CA SER A 89 1.12 0.41 -10.48
C SER A 89 0.21 0.67 -9.30
N ALA A 90 -0.45 1.82 -9.24
CA ALA A 90 -1.58 1.99 -8.33
C ALA A 90 -2.74 1.04 -8.77
N GLU A 91 -2.44 -0.22 -9.03
CA GLU A 91 -3.32 -1.33 -8.78
C GLU A 91 -3.71 -1.14 -7.34
N THR A 92 -4.93 -0.81 -7.13
CA THR A 92 -5.61 -0.64 -5.87
C THR A 92 -5.09 -1.74 -4.95
N ALA A 93 -4.20 -1.37 -3.99
CA ALA A 93 -3.50 -2.35 -3.17
C ALA A 93 -4.53 -3.37 -2.67
N THR A 94 -4.37 -4.62 -3.08
CA THR A 94 -5.36 -5.67 -2.86
C THR A 94 -4.79 -6.68 -1.88
N VAL A 95 -5.58 -7.05 -0.88
CA VAL A 95 -5.24 -8.08 0.10
C VAL A 95 -6.34 -9.12 0.11
N ARG A 96 -5.97 -10.38 0.06
CA ARG A 96 -6.86 -11.54 0.15
C ARG A 96 -6.69 -12.20 1.50
N ILE A 97 -7.76 -12.39 2.24
CA ILE A 97 -7.79 -12.97 3.58
C ILE A 97 -8.70 -14.20 3.52
N ALA A 98 -8.12 -15.37 3.65
CA ALA A 98 -8.90 -16.60 3.71
C ALA A 98 -9.70 -16.69 5.02
N GLN A 99 -10.87 -17.26 4.95
CA GLN A 99 -11.67 -17.56 6.12
C GLN A 99 -10.97 -18.66 6.95
N SER A 100 -10.90 -18.48 8.26
CA SER A 100 -10.42 -19.49 9.19
C SER A 100 -11.49 -20.55 9.48
N ASP A 101 -11.09 -21.68 10.09
CA ASP A 101 -11.99 -22.79 10.43
C ASP A 101 -13.20 -22.37 11.30
N GLY A 102 -13.11 -21.23 12.01
CA GLY A 102 -14.20 -20.66 12.79
C GLY A 102 -15.09 -19.66 12.04
N GLY A 103 -14.98 -19.57 10.71
CA GLY A 103 -15.76 -18.63 9.90
C GLY A 103 -15.30 -17.17 9.99
N MET A 104 -14.19 -16.90 10.66
CA MET A 104 -13.65 -15.55 10.88
C MET A 104 -12.52 -15.24 9.89
N TYR A 105 -12.33 -13.96 9.59
CA TYR A 105 -11.21 -13.48 8.77
C TYR A 105 -10.10 -12.94 9.68
N VAL A 106 -8.99 -13.67 9.75
CA VAL A 106 -7.83 -13.31 10.56
C VAL A 106 -6.64 -13.02 9.64
N THR A 107 -5.92 -11.95 9.89
CA THR A 107 -4.78 -11.54 9.05
C THR A 107 -3.67 -10.90 9.87
N THR A 108 -2.45 -11.02 9.40
CA THR A 108 -1.30 -10.31 9.96
C THR A 108 -1.16 -8.95 9.31
N GLY A 109 -0.87 -7.94 10.12
CA GLY A 109 -0.59 -6.59 9.66
C GLY A 109 0.38 -5.89 10.60
N SER A 110 0.37 -4.55 10.58
CA SER A 110 1.13 -3.76 11.55
C SER A 110 0.38 -2.52 12.02
N ILE A 111 0.71 -2.08 13.24
CA ILE A 111 0.35 -0.79 13.79
C ILE A 111 1.62 -0.02 14.06
N ASN A 112 1.76 1.16 13.47
CA ASN A 112 2.95 2.02 13.59
C ASN A 112 4.27 1.28 13.26
N GLY A 113 4.21 0.32 12.30
CA GLY A 113 5.34 -0.51 11.89
C GLY A 113 5.61 -1.75 12.77
N LYS A 114 4.88 -1.94 13.88
CA LYS A 114 5.01 -3.13 14.72
C LYS A 114 3.98 -4.20 14.34
N PRO A 115 4.37 -5.46 14.22
CA PRO A 115 3.48 -6.53 13.76
C PRO A 115 2.36 -6.81 14.77
N VAL A 116 1.17 -7.11 14.24
CA VAL A 116 -0.02 -7.47 15.02
C VAL A 116 -0.91 -8.40 14.21
N GLU A 117 -1.59 -9.31 14.89
CA GLU A 117 -2.65 -10.13 14.29
C GLU A 117 -3.99 -9.40 14.45
N PHE A 118 -4.73 -9.30 13.36
CA PHE A 118 -6.04 -8.68 13.32
C PHE A 118 -7.14 -9.70 13.07
N LEU A 119 -8.24 -9.53 13.78
CA LEU A 119 -9.54 -10.06 13.39
C LEU A 119 -10.28 -8.98 12.62
N VAL A 120 -10.73 -9.26 11.39
CA VAL A 120 -11.55 -8.34 10.61
C VAL A 120 -12.94 -8.27 11.23
N ASP A 121 -13.37 -7.08 11.66
CA ASP A 121 -14.61 -6.87 12.37
C ASP A 121 -15.36 -5.63 11.86
N THR A 122 -16.35 -5.86 11.00
CA THR A 122 -17.20 -4.79 10.46
C THR A 122 -18.19 -4.21 11.51
N GLY A 123 -18.37 -4.89 12.64
CA GLY A 123 -19.17 -4.41 13.78
C GLY A 123 -18.40 -3.43 14.67
N ALA A 124 -17.07 -3.45 14.63
CA ALA A 124 -16.24 -2.51 15.38
C ALA A 124 -16.13 -1.17 14.65
N THR A 125 -16.50 -0.07 15.30
CA THR A 125 -16.44 1.28 14.72
C THR A 125 -15.00 1.72 14.44
N THR A 126 -14.07 1.35 15.32
CA THR A 126 -12.65 1.71 15.23
C THR A 126 -11.78 0.46 15.24
N VAL A 127 -10.51 0.59 14.85
CA VAL A 127 -9.52 -0.40 15.25
C VAL A 127 -9.55 -0.49 16.77
N ALA A 128 -9.64 -1.71 17.32
CA ALA A 128 -9.70 -1.88 18.77
C ALA A 128 -8.67 -2.91 19.25
N MET A 129 -8.15 -2.70 20.44
CA MET A 129 -7.20 -3.60 21.07
C MET A 129 -7.31 -3.49 22.60
N ASN A 130 -6.84 -4.51 23.31
CA ASN A 130 -6.71 -4.43 24.75
C ASN A 130 -5.45 -3.62 25.14
N ASP A 131 -5.39 -3.21 26.40
CA ASP A 131 -4.32 -2.37 26.94
C ASP A 131 -2.95 -3.10 26.96
N ALA A 132 -2.93 -4.42 27.09
CA ALA A 132 -1.68 -5.21 27.01
C ALA A 132 -1.10 -5.17 25.60
N THR A 133 -1.96 -5.31 24.55
CA THR A 133 -1.55 -5.16 23.17
C THR A 133 -1.05 -3.75 22.87
N ALA A 134 -1.73 -2.71 23.35
CA ALA A 134 -1.29 -1.33 23.17
C ALA A 134 0.10 -1.08 23.79
N ARG A 135 0.35 -1.58 25.01
CA ARG A 135 1.67 -1.50 25.66
C ARG A 135 2.75 -2.22 24.86
N ARG A 136 2.48 -3.45 24.39
CA ARG A 136 3.42 -4.23 23.55
C ARG A 136 3.76 -3.48 22.27
N LEU A 137 2.79 -2.81 21.67
CA LEU A 137 2.97 -2.00 20.47
C LEU A 137 3.61 -0.63 20.76
N GLY A 138 3.84 -0.27 22.04
CA GLY A 138 4.42 1.02 22.45
C GLY A 138 3.51 2.20 22.14
N ILE A 139 2.20 2.00 22.21
CA ILE A 139 1.19 3.05 22.04
C ILE A 139 0.95 3.70 23.41
N ASP A 140 1.26 4.99 23.51
CA ASP A 140 0.86 5.79 24.68
C ASP A 140 -0.61 6.16 24.56
N TYR A 141 -1.48 5.21 24.92
CA TYR A 141 -2.92 5.37 24.74
C TYR A 141 -3.57 6.25 25.82
N ARG A 142 -2.91 6.45 26.98
CA ARG A 142 -3.45 7.20 28.10
C ARG A 142 -3.54 8.71 27.85
N VAL A 143 -2.81 9.20 26.84
CA VAL A 143 -2.94 10.60 26.37
C VAL A 143 -4.21 10.82 25.54
N GLY A 144 -4.88 9.74 25.13
CA GLY A 144 -6.12 9.80 24.36
C GLY A 144 -7.35 10.14 25.18
N GLU A 145 -8.45 10.40 24.48
CA GLU A 145 -9.74 10.69 25.10
C GLU A 145 -10.32 9.44 25.75
N ARG A 146 -10.58 9.50 27.05
CA ARG A 146 -11.20 8.40 27.81
C ARG A 146 -12.72 8.47 27.69
N ARG A 147 -13.34 7.35 27.32
CA ARG A 147 -14.81 7.17 27.23
C ARG A 147 -15.21 5.81 27.75
N LEU A 148 -16.48 5.70 28.17
CA LEU A 148 -17.11 4.40 28.37
C LEU A 148 -17.61 3.89 27.02
N VAL A 149 -17.36 2.62 26.75
CA VAL A 149 -17.82 1.92 25.54
C VAL A 149 -18.58 0.67 25.92
N GLU A 150 -19.61 0.38 25.15
CA GLU A 150 -20.32 -0.90 25.23
C GLU A 150 -19.59 -1.93 24.37
N THR A 151 -19.35 -3.09 24.95
CA THR A 151 -18.73 -4.24 24.31
C THR A 151 -19.60 -5.48 24.51
N ALA A 152 -19.31 -6.57 23.83
CA ALA A 152 -19.98 -7.84 24.03
C ALA A 152 -19.90 -8.34 25.50
N SER A 153 -18.89 -7.87 26.25
CA SER A 153 -18.68 -8.22 27.68
C SER A 153 -19.26 -7.19 28.66
N GLY A 154 -19.97 -6.16 28.15
CA GLY A 154 -20.54 -5.09 28.94
C GLY A 154 -19.85 -3.74 28.76
N ILE A 155 -20.17 -2.78 29.66
CA ILE A 155 -19.62 -1.42 29.61
C ILE A 155 -18.24 -1.41 30.26
N THR A 156 -17.25 -0.86 29.53
CA THR A 156 -15.87 -0.74 29.99
C THR A 156 -15.25 0.59 29.60
N GLU A 157 -14.07 0.90 30.16
CA GLU A 157 -13.30 2.07 29.80
C GLU A 157 -12.49 1.83 28.52
N SER A 158 -12.47 2.81 27.64
CA SER A 158 -11.64 2.82 26.44
C SER A 158 -10.98 4.18 26.26
N TRP A 159 -9.75 4.20 25.75
CA TRP A 159 -9.02 5.40 25.36
C TRP A 159 -8.97 5.47 23.83
N PHE A 160 -9.44 6.58 23.28
CA PHE A 160 -9.44 6.82 21.83
C PHE A 160 -8.17 7.58 21.44
N VAL A 161 -7.41 6.99 20.52
CA VAL A 161 -6.15 7.55 20.00
C VAL A 161 -6.12 7.49 18.49
N THR A 162 -5.29 8.32 17.88
CA THR A 162 -4.99 8.23 16.45
C THR A 162 -3.68 7.48 16.25
N LEU A 163 -3.76 6.34 15.59
CA LEU A 163 -2.58 5.59 15.15
C LEU A 163 -1.97 6.28 13.93
N ARG A 164 -0.65 6.42 13.91
CA ARG A 164 0.07 7.04 12.79
C ARG A 164 -0.19 6.28 11.49
N GLU A 165 -0.13 4.96 11.52
CA GLU A 165 -0.37 4.09 10.37
C GLU A 165 -0.87 2.70 10.84
N VAL A 166 -1.80 2.14 10.08
CA VAL A 166 -2.17 0.72 10.14
C VAL A 166 -1.95 0.12 8.76
N SER A 167 -1.31 -1.04 8.70
CA SER A 167 -1.11 -1.75 7.43
C SER A 167 -1.60 -3.20 7.49
N VAL A 168 -2.13 -3.67 6.36
CA VAL A 168 -2.48 -5.08 6.10
C VAL A 168 -2.01 -5.41 4.70
N GLY A 169 -1.02 -6.30 4.58
CA GLY A 169 -0.35 -6.55 3.30
C GLY A 169 0.17 -5.26 2.65
N ALA A 170 -0.21 -5.01 1.40
CA ALA A 170 0.15 -3.81 0.67
C ALA A 170 -0.71 -2.58 1.02
N ILE A 171 -1.84 -2.74 1.73
CA ILE A 171 -2.71 -1.63 2.12
C ILE A 171 -2.11 -0.94 3.34
N ARG A 172 -1.77 0.35 3.20
CA ARG A 172 -1.30 1.23 4.28
C ARG A 172 -2.24 2.41 4.42
N ILE A 173 -2.74 2.63 5.62
CA ILE A 173 -3.70 3.70 5.93
C ILE A 173 -3.14 4.54 7.07
N PRO A 174 -2.86 5.83 6.84
CA PRO A 174 -2.42 6.75 7.87
C PRO A 174 -3.59 7.28 8.71
N ASN A 175 -3.27 7.77 9.91
CA ASN A 175 -4.20 8.47 10.79
C ASN A 175 -5.49 7.68 11.07
N VAL A 176 -5.33 6.44 11.57
CA VAL A 176 -6.45 5.54 11.87
C VAL A 176 -6.88 5.72 13.33
N GLN A 177 -8.17 5.98 13.55
CA GLN A 177 -8.74 6.03 14.89
C GLN A 177 -8.77 4.64 15.52
N ALA A 178 -8.35 4.55 16.79
CA ALA A 178 -8.33 3.31 17.54
C ALA A 178 -8.86 3.50 18.96
N GLY A 179 -9.53 2.46 19.47
CA GLY A 179 -9.91 2.34 20.85
C GLY A 179 -9.00 1.34 21.58
N VAL A 180 -8.43 1.74 22.71
CA VAL A 180 -7.71 0.84 23.61
C VAL A 180 -8.60 0.53 24.79
N ILE A 181 -9.07 -0.71 24.87
CA ILE A 181 -10.05 -1.20 25.84
C ILE A 181 -9.31 -1.69 27.09
N ARG A 182 -9.78 -1.31 28.26
CA ARG A 182 -9.23 -1.77 29.52
C ARG A 182 -9.48 -3.27 29.71
N GLY A 183 -8.45 -4.02 30.12
CA GLY A 183 -8.53 -5.44 30.41
C GLY A 183 -7.89 -6.28 29.32
N ASP A 184 -8.30 -7.56 29.22
CA ASP A 184 -7.73 -8.58 28.36
C ASP A 184 -8.51 -8.80 27.05
N GLN A 185 -9.66 -8.15 26.90
CA GLN A 185 -10.48 -8.20 25.69
C GLN A 185 -10.35 -6.90 24.86
N PRO A 186 -10.38 -7.01 23.54
CA PRO A 186 -10.37 -8.22 22.72
C PRO A 186 -9.02 -8.94 22.77
N SER A 187 -9.02 -10.27 22.72
CA SER A 187 -7.79 -11.09 22.74
C SER A 187 -6.90 -10.89 21.51
N ARG A 188 -7.49 -10.54 20.36
CA ARG A 188 -6.83 -10.09 19.12
C ARG A 188 -7.22 -8.65 18.82
N ALA A 189 -6.36 -7.90 18.18
CA ALA A 189 -6.74 -6.59 17.68
C ALA A 189 -7.86 -6.70 16.64
N LEU A 190 -8.87 -5.83 16.74
CA LEU A 190 -9.97 -5.77 15.77
C LEU A 190 -9.61 -4.78 14.67
N LEU A 191 -9.72 -5.21 13.42
CA LEU A 191 -9.60 -4.34 12.25
C LEU A 191 -10.99 -3.77 11.94
N GLY A 192 -11.33 -2.65 12.57
CA GLY A 192 -12.65 -2.05 12.50
C GLY A 192 -12.84 -1.03 11.38
N MET A 193 -14.00 -0.38 11.38
CA MET A 193 -14.45 0.50 10.30
C MET A 193 -13.58 1.73 10.10
N SER A 194 -12.85 2.21 11.11
CA SER A 194 -11.88 3.31 10.93
C SER A 194 -10.77 2.98 9.89
N PHE A 195 -10.48 1.70 9.68
CA PHE A 195 -9.63 1.20 8.61
C PHE A 195 -10.46 0.72 7.42
N LEU A 196 -11.44 -0.15 7.65
CA LEU A 196 -12.18 -0.87 6.61
C LEU A 196 -12.98 0.07 5.69
N SER A 197 -13.52 1.19 6.20
CA SER A 197 -14.24 2.17 5.38
C SER A 197 -13.39 2.81 4.29
N ARG A 198 -12.05 2.81 4.44
CA ARG A 198 -11.09 3.30 3.44
C ARG A 198 -10.70 2.23 2.43
N THR A 199 -11.32 1.04 2.51
CA THR A 199 -11.17 -0.06 1.57
C THR A 199 -12.51 -0.41 0.94
N ARG A 200 -12.49 -1.02 -0.23
CA ARG A 200 -13.62 -1.76 -0.78
C ARG A 200 -13.49 -3.19 -0.29
N ILE A 201 -14.58 -3.74 0.24
CA ILE A 201 -14.65 -5.10 0.75
C ILE A 201 -15.46 -5.91 -0.25
N GLU A 202 -14.90 -6.99 -0.74
CA GLU A 202 -15.55 -7.95 -1.64
C GLU A 202 -15.40 -9.35 -1.04
N HIS A 203 -16.39 -10.20 -1.25
CA HIS A 203 -16.35 -11.61 -0.83
C HIS A 203 -16.25 -12.47 -2.07
N GLU A 204 -15.22 -13.30 -2.13
CA GLU A 204 -15.02 -14.30 -3.18
C GLU A 204 -14.96 -15.69 -2.51
N HIS A 205 -16.12 -16.38 -2.47
CA HIS A 205 -16.28 -17.64 -1.74
C HIS A 205 -15.84 -17.47 -0.27
N ASP A 206 -14.85 -18.24 0.19
CA ASP A 206 -14.32 -18.20 1.56
C ASP A 206 -13.17 -17.18 1.73
N THR A 207 -13.04 -16.23 0.81
CA THR A 207 -11.98 -15.23 0.81
C THR A 207 -12.56 -13.83 0.89
N LEU A 208 -12.09 -13.05 1.85
CA LEU A 208 -12.34 -11.62 1.93
C LEU A 208 -11.26 -10.87 1.14
N VAL A 209 -11.69 -10.04 0.20
CA VAL A 209 -10.80 -9.23 -0.62
C VAL A 209 -10.93 -7.76 -0.21
N LEU A 210 -9.83 -7.20 0.26
CA LEU A 210 -9.73 -5.79 0.58
C LEU A 210 -8.98 -5.06 -0.54
N LYS A 211 -9.56 -3.99 -1.08
CA LYS A 211 -8.94 -3.13 -2.08
C LYS A 211 -8.90 -1.71 -1.55
N ARG A 212 -7.74 -1.05 -1.56
CA ARG A 212 -7.62 0.35 -1.12
C ARG A 212 -8.46 1.25 -2.03
N LYS A 213 -9.19 2.24 -1.46
CA LYS A 213 -10.03 3.16 -2.26
C LYS A 213 -9.25 4.31 -2.90
N TYR A 214 -8.18 4.78 -2.24
CA TYR A 214 -7.36 5.95 -2.67
C TYR A 214 -5.89 5.74 -2.31
#